data_8a27f512a61b20e4eb1f77ca0507a3b1
#
_entry.id   8a27f512a61b20e4eb1f77ca0507a3b1
#
_cell.length_a   1.000
_cell.length_b   1.000
_cell.length_c   1.000
_cell.angle_alpha   90.00
_cell.angle_beta   90.00
_cell.angle_gamma   90.00
#
_symmetry.space_group_name_H-M   'P 1'
#
loop_
_entity.id
_entity.type
_entity.pdbx_description
1 polymer ?
#
loop_
_entity_poly.entity_id
_entity_poly.type
_entity_poly.pdbx_seq_one_letter_code
_entity_poly.pdbx_strand_id
1 'polypeptide(L)'
;MPQKVEIILASGSPRRRELLEREGVSFTVLSADVDESLEPDLLRQPEEAAKKLAERKAGAIVQQVLGDPEYVGAAAIIGADTVVAANGKIYGKPVDEDDACRILGELSGRPHQVITGVSVWLVSAPPNKEVSLGFRTFAETSRVTFKELTDGVIAEYVAGGEPMDKAGAY
;
A
#
# COMPACT_ATOMS: atom_id res chain seq x y z
N MET A 1 -32.87 11.92 -0.72
CA MET A 1 -32.20 10.79 -0.03
C MET A 1 -30.72 11.06 0.05
N PRO A 2 -30.06 10.73 1.14
CA PRO A 2 -28.61 10.86 1.17
C PRO A 2 -28.00 9.98 0.06
N GLN A 3 -27.10 10.54 -0.73
CA GLN A 3 -26.40 9.82 -1.79
C GLN A 3 -25.54 8.73 -1.14
N LYS A 4 -25.72 7.47 -1.56
CA LYS A 4 -24.92 6.36 -1.05
C LYS A 4 -23.49 6.53 -1.54
N VAL A 5 -22.55 6.59 -0.61
CA VAL A 5 -21.12 6.64 -0.93
C VAL A 5 -20.64 5.21 -1.21
N GLU A 6 -20.11 4.97 -2.39
CA GLU A 6 -19.44 3.72 -2.72
C GLU A 6 -18.04 3.71 -2.13
N ILE A 7 -17.62 2.60 -1.53
CA ILE A 7 -16.25 2.42 -1.05
C ILE A 7 -15.47 1.60 -2.06
N ILE A 8 -14.34 2.13 -2.52
CA ILE A 8 -13.47 1.49 -3.50
C ILE A 8 -12.08 1.29 -2.87
N LEU A 9 -11.66 0.04 -2.78
CA LEU A 9 -10.29 -0.31 -2.36
C LEU A 9 -9.37 -0.30 -3.60
N ALA A 10 -8.49 0.69 -3.66
CA ALA A 10 -7.49 0.85 -4.71
C ALA A 10 -6.24 -0.02 -4.44
N SER A 11 -6.43 -1.33 -4.28
CA SER A 11 -5.34 -2.25 -3.95
C SER A 11 -5.67 -3.67 -4.37
N GLY A 12 -4.69 -4.34 -5.00
CA GLY A 12 -4.75 -5.78 -5.29
C GLY A 12 -4.34 -6.69 -4.12
N SER A 13 -3.99 -6.12 -2.95
CA SER A 13 -3.52 -6.89 -1.79
C SER A 13 -4.64 -7.69 -1.14
N PRO A 14 -4.54 -9.04 -1.09
CA PRO A 14 -5.52 -9.89 -0.40
C PRO A 14 -5.67 -9.53 1.09
N ARG A 15 -4.57 -9.21 1.77
CA ARG A 15 -4.57 -8.86 3.20
C ARG A 15 -5.37 -7.59 3.50
N ARG A 16 -5.28 -6.56 2.65
CA ARG A 16 -6.06 -5.32 2.82
C ARG A 16 -7.53 -5.56 2.58
N ARG A 17 -7.86 -6.40 1.60
CA ARG A 17 -9.22 -6.85 1.34
C ARG A 17 -9.80 -7.57 2.56
N GLU A 18 -9.10 -8.56 3.10
CA GLU A 18 -9.51 -9.31 4.29
C GLU A 18 -9.72 -8.41 5.51
N LEU A 19 -8.88 -7.38 5.70
CA LEU A 19 -9.04 -6.42 6.78
C LEU A 19 -10.37 -5.66 6.69
N LEU A 20 -10.73 -5.14 5.52
CA LEU A 20 -12.00 -4.44 5.32
C LEU A 20 -13.21 -5.38 5.42
N GLU A 21 -13.11 -6.61 4.91
CA GLU A 21 -14.14 -7.63 5.05
C GLU A 21 -14.40 -7.97 6.52
N ARG A 22 -13.35 -8.13 7.32
CA ARG A 22 -13.44 -8.39 8.76
C ARG A 22 -14.13 -7.26 9.53
N GLU A 23 -13.94 -6.01 9.11
CA GLU A 23 -14.62 -4.84 9.69
C GLU A 23 -16.07 -4.66 9.19
N GLY A 24 -16.56 -5.58 8.36
CA GLY A 24 -17.94 -5.54 7.85
C GLY A 24 -18.19 -4.43 6.83
N VAL A 25 -17.14 -3.90 6.22
CA VAL A 25 -17.23 -2.86 5.20
C VAL A 25 -17.58 -3.48 3.85
N SER A 26 -18.62 -2.96 3.19
CA SER A 26 -18.93 -3.33 1.81
C SER A 26 -18.15 -2.42 0.86
N PHE A 27 -17.38 -2.99 -0.05
CA PHE A 27 -16.52 -2.27 -0.98
C PHE A 27 -16.34 -3.01 -2.30
N THR A 28 -15.90 -2.26 -3.31
CA THR A 28 -15.45 -2.78 -4.60
C THR A 28 -13.92 -2.72 -4.64
N VAL A 29 -13.27 -3.68 -5.29
CA VAL A 29 -11.82 -3.67 -5.50
C VAL A 29 -11.53 -3.21 -6.92
N LEU A 30 -10.74 -2.14 -7.05
CA LEU A 30 -10.13 -1.72 -8.30
C LEU A 30 -8.63 -1.54 -8.06
N SER A 31 -7.81 -2.04 -8.96
CA SER A 31 -6.36 -1.83 -8.87
C SER A 31 -5.85 -1.27 -10.18
N ALA A 32 -4.92 -0.33 -10.08
CA ALA A 32 -4.20 0.21 -11.22
C ALA A 32 -2.71 -0.11 -11.06
N ASP A 33 -2.07 -0.34 -12.18
CA ASP A 33 -0.62 -0.39 -12.25
C ASP A 33 -0.10 1.04 -12.19
N VAL A 34 0.73 1.34 -11.20
CA VAL A 34 1.30 2.67 -10.98
C VAL A 34 2.81 2.57 -10.88
N ASP A 35 3.49 3.63 -11.28
CA ASP A 35 4.93 3.75 -11.06
C ASP A 35 5.22 3.83 -9.55
N GLU A 36 5.87 2.82 -9.02
CA GLU A 36 6.30 2.73 -7.61
C GLU A 36 7.71 3.30 -7.39
N SER A 37 8.35 3.86 -8.42
CA SER A 37 9.65 4.52 -8.26
C SER A 37 9.55 5.73 -7.32
N LEU A 38 10.58 5.90 -6.49
CA LEU A 38 10.67 6.98 -5.52
C LEU A 38 11.81 7.93 -5.90
N GLU A 39 11.56 9.22 -5.76
CA GLU A 39 12.61 10.21 -5.88
C GLU A 39 13.68 9.99 -4.80
N PRO A 40 14.95 10.34 -5.06
CA PRO A 40 16.06 10.10 -4.12
C PRO A 40 15.83 10.64 -2.71
N ASP A 41 15.14 11.77 -2.59
CA ASP A 41 14.83 12.39 -1.30
C ASP A 41 13.83 11.55 -0.48
N LEU A 42 12.88 10.90 -1.14
CA LEU A 42 11.88 10.02 -0.50
C LEU A 42 12.49 8.71 -0.01
N LEU A 43 13.58 8.23 -0.62
CA LEU A 43 14.26 7.01 -0.18
C LEU A 43 14.81 7.09 1.24
N ARG A 44 14.97 8.32 1.77
CA ARG A 44 15.41 8.58 3.14
C ARG A 44 14.28 8.98 4.09
N GLN A 45 13.07 9.05 3.58
CA GLN A 45 11.87 9.48 4.30
C GLN A 45 10.78 8.41 4.16
N PRO A 46 10.91 7.26 4.86
CA PRO A 46 10.06 6.10 4.62
C PRO A 46 8.57 6.36 4.87
N GLU A 47 8.23 7.22 5.82
CA GLU A 47 6.84 7.61 6.07
C GLU A 47 6.26 8.40 4.89
N GLU A 48 7.00 9.40 4.40
CA GLU A 48 6.59 10.19 3.24
C GLU A 48 6.55 9.35 1.94
N ALA A 49 7.48 8.38 1.81
CA ALA A 49 7.47 7.41 0.73
C ALA A 49 6.19 6.57 0.73
N ALA A 50 5.82 5.99 1.87
CA ALA A 50 4.60 5.19 2.00
C ALA A 50 3.34 6.02 1.69
N LYS A 51 3.25 7.25 2.21
CA LYS A 51 2.16 8.18 1.91
C LYS A 51 2.07 8.48 0.41
N LYS A 52 3.21 8.80 -0.23
CA LYS A 52 3.25 9.14 -1.66
C LYS A 52 2.79 7.98 -2.55
N LEU A 53 3.23 6.76 -2.25
CA LEU A 53 2.80 5.57 -2.98
C LEU A 53 1.30 5.29 -2.77
N ALA A 54 0.79 5.47 -1.56
CA ALA A 54 -0.64 5.36 -1.28
C ALA A 54 -1.46 6.39 -2.07
N GLU A 55 -1.00 7.64 -2.16
CA GLU A 55 -1.63 8.70 -2.95
C GLU A 55 -1.63 8.37 -4.45
N ARG A 56 -0.52 7.88 -5.00
CA ARG A 56 -0.44 7.46 -6.41
C ARG A 56 -1.46 6.37 -6.72
N LYS A 57 -1.59 5.35 -5.85
CA LYS A 57 -2.53 4.24 -6.02
C LYS A 57 -3.99 4.71 -5.97
N ALA A 58 -4.34 5.51 -4.98
CA ALA A 58 -5.69 6.09 -4.88
C ALA A 58 -5.98 7.04 -6.05
N GLY A 59 -5.06 7.94 -6.37
CA GLY A 59 -5.20 8.93 -7.44
C GLY A 59 -5.41 8.30 -8.82
N ALA A 60 -4.75 7.18 -9.11
CA ALA A 60 -4.96 6.45 -10.36
C ALA A 60 -6.40 5.94 -10.50
N ILE A 61 -6.99 5.43 -9.41
CA ILE A 61 -8.39 4.99 -9.41
C ILE A 61 -9.34 6.19 -9.47
N VAL A 62 -9.01 7.31 -8.81
CA VAL A 62 -9.78 8.57 -8.96
C VAL A 62 -9.85 8.98 -10.43
N GLN A 63 -8.73 8.98 -11.12
CA GLN A 63 -8.66 9.31 -12.55
C GLN A 63 -9.49 8.34 -13.41
N GLN A 64 -9.45 7.04 -13.09
CA GLN A 64 -10.26 6.04 -13.78
C GLN A 64 -11.76 6.27 -13.59
N VAL A 65 -12.20 6.54 -12.36
CA VAL A 65 -13.61 6.80 -12.03
C VAL A 65 -14.10 8.08 -12.70
N LEU A 66 -13.34 9.16 -12.62
CA LEU A 66 -13.71 10.45 -13.22
C LEU A 66 -13.52 10.48 -14.74
N GLY A 67 -12.76 9.55 -15.30
CA GLY A 67 -12.60 9.38 -16.74
C GLY A 67 -13.81 8.72 -17.42
N ASP A 68 -14.69 8.11 -16.65
CA ASP A 68 -15.98 7.60 -17.16
C ASP A 68 -16.98 8.77 -17.26
N PRO A 69 -17.37 9.20 -18.48
CA PRO A 69 -18.30 10.32 -18.65
C PRO A 69 -19.71 10.03 -18.13
N GLU A 70 -20.06 8.76 -17.94
CA GLU A 70 -21.36 8.33 -17.40
C GLU A 70 -21.35 8.20 -15.87
N TYR A 71 -20.19 8.39 -15.23
CA TYR A 71 -20.11 8.27 -13.79
C TYR A 71 -20.87 9.38 -13.08
N VAL A 72 -21.88 8.97 -12.32
CA VAL A 72 -22.69 9.85 -11.46
C VAL A 72 -22.76 9.20 -10.09
N GLY A 73 -22.26 9.87 -9.08
CA GLY A 73 -22.28 9.29 -7.74
C GLY A 73 -21.31 9.93 -6.76
N ALA A 74 -21.11 9.24 -5.66
CA ALA A 74 -20.10 9.58 -4.67
C ALA A 74 -19.31 8.33 -4.29
N ALA A 75 -18.01 8.45 -4.23
CA ALA A 75 -17.10 7.37 -3.84
C ALA A 75 -16.07 7.81 -2.80
N ALA A 76 -15.72 6.89 -1.91
CA ALA A 76 -14.55 6.96 -1.06
C ALA A 76 -13.52 5.95 -1.57
N ILE A 77 -12.42 6.44 -2.12
CA ILE A 77 -11.36 5.63 -2.73
C ILE A 77 -10.20 5.53 -1.75
N ILE A 78 -9.84 4.30 -1.38
CA ILE A 78 -8.81 4.01 -0.38
C ILE A 78 -7.60 3.40 -1.07
N GLY A 79 -6.51 4.14 -1.13
CA GLY A 79 -5.20 3.63 -1.52
C GLY A 79 -4.32 3.39 -0.30
N ALA A 80 -3.48 2.38 -0.37
CA ALA A 80 -2.51 2.11 0.68
C ALA A 80 -1.23 1.50 0.11
N ASP A 81 -0.11 1.78 0.79
CA ASP A 81 1.17 1.17 0.49
C ASP A 81 1.94 0.90 1.78
N THR A 82 2.74 -0.17 1.76
CA THR A 82 3.53 -0.58 2.93
C THR A 82 5.00 -0.66 2.54
N VAL A 83 5.85 -0.01 3.31
CA VAL A 83 7.30 -0.07 3.18
C VAL A 83 7.93 -0.59 4.46
N VAL A 84 9.04 -1.29 4.32
CA VAL A 84 9.90 -1.72 5.43
C VAL A 84 11.15 -0.86 5.43
N ALA A 85 11.53 -0.32 6.58
CA ALA A 85 12.67 0.58 6.70
C ALA A 85 13.57 0.20 7.88
N ALA A 86 14.86 0.16 7.62
CA ALA A 86 15.89 -0.01 8.64
C ALA A 86 17.18 0.68 8.20
N ASN A 87 17.93 1.22 9.16
CA ASN A 87 19.26 1.81 8.93
C ASN A 87 19.28 2.87 7.81
N GLY A 88 18.24 3.70 7.73
CA GLY A 88 18.12 4.74 6.69
C GLY A 88 17.86 4.23 5.28
N LYS A 89 17.39 2.99 5.13
CA LYS A 89 17.14 2.27 3.90
C LYS A 89 15.70 1.79 3.84
N ILE A 90 15.08 1.91 2.69
CA ILE A 90 13.77 1.31 2.41
C ILE A 90 14.00 -0.02 1.69
N TYR A 91 13.34 -1.06 2.17
CA TYR A 91 13.29 -2.38 1.56
C TYR A 91 11.98 -2.56 0.81
N GLY A 92 12.07 -2.68 -0.50
CA GLY A 92 10.95 -3.04 -1.36
C GLY A 92 10.70 -4.56 -1.39
N LYS A 93 9.94 -4.99 -2.39
CA LYS A 93 9.81 -6.40 -2.71
C LYS A 93 11.15 -6.92 -3.23
N PRO A 94 11.57 -8.14 -2.86
CA PRO A 94 12.79 -8.73 -3.40
C PRO A 94 12.66 -8.94 -4.92
N VAL A 95 13.77 -8.77 -5.63
CA VAL A 95 13.82 -8.96 -7.08
C VAL A 95 13.95 -10.44 -7.47
N ASP A 96 14.57 -11.23 -6.58
CA ASP A 96 14.77 -12.68 -6.71
C ASP A 96 14.96 -13.32 -5.32
N GLU A 97 15.17 -14.62 -5.28
CA GLU A 97 15.36 -15.38 -4.04
C GLU A 97 16.65 -14.99 -3.29
N ASP A 98 17.72 -14.68 -4.01
CA ASP A 98 18.98 -14.24 -3.41
C ASP A 98 18.82 -12.89 -2.73
N ASP A 99 18.08 -11.97 -3.37
CA ASP A 99 17.75 -10.68 -2.79
C ASP A 99 16.82 -10.82 -1.55
N ALA A 100 15.87 -11.75 -1.59
CA ALA A 100 15.05 -12.07 -0.42
C ALA A 100 15.90 -12.58 0.75
N CYS A 101 16.83 -13.49 0.49
CA CYS A 101 17.78 -13.98 1.50
C CYS A 101 18.63 -12.84 2.07
N ARG A 102 19.12 -11.96 1.23
CA ARG A 102 19.92 -10.79 1.63
C ARG A 102 19.10 -9.85 2.54
N ILE A 103 17.89 -9.52 2.14
CA ILE A 103 17.00 -8.63 2.92
C ILE A 103 16.71 -9.24 4.30
N LEU A 104 16.32 -10.50 4.36
CA LEU A 104 16.04 -11.20 5.62
C LEU A 104 17.27 -11.28 6.52
N GLY A 105 18.45 -11.51 5.93
CA GLY A 105 19.73 -11.48 6.65
C GLY A 105 20.04 -10.10 7.24
N GLU A 106 19.78 -9.04 6.51
CA GLU A 106 19.96 -7.67 7.00
C GLU A 106 18.98 -7.29 8.13
N LEU A 107 17.77 -7.86 8.14
CA LEU A 107 16.76 -7.63 9.16
C LEU A 107 16.88 -8.58 10.38
N SER A 108 17.61 -9.69 10.23
CA SER A 108 17.80 -10.71 11.27
C SER A 108 18.35 -10.11 12.57
N GLY A 109 17.74 -10.43 13.70
CA GLY A 109 18.15 -10.00 15.04
C GLY A 109 18.08 -8.48 15.27
N ARG A 110 17.43 -7.72 14.39
CA ARG A 110 17.44 -6.25 14.42
C ARG A 110 16.05 -5.65 14.45
N PRO A 111 15.89 -4.47 15.08
CA PRO A 111 14.67 -3.69 14.96
C PRO A 111 14.58 -3.03 13.59
N HIS A 112 13.37 -2.98 13.07
CA HIS A 112 13.04 -2.24 11.85
C HIS A 112 11.62 -1.68 11.95
N GLN A 113 11.24 -0.85 10.99
CA GLN A 113 9.93 -0.23 10.92
C GLN A 113 9.14 -0.81 9.74
N VAL A 114 7.88 -1.09 9.98
CA VAL A 114 6.88 -1.37 8.94
C VAL A 114 5.92 -0.20 8.93
N ILE A 115 5.87 0.51 7.82
CA ILE A 115 5.13 1.76 7.68
C ILE A 115 4.09 1.59 6.59
N THR A 116 2.83 1.78 6.94
CA THR A 116 1.73 1.77 5.97
C THR A 116 1.19 3.17 5.79
N GLY A 117 1.33 3.70 4.58
CA GLY A 117 0.65 4.91 4.14
C GLY A 117 -0.77 4.56 3.68
N VAL A 118 -1.71 5.43 4.01
CA VAL A 118 -3.12 5.33 3.59
C VAL A 118 -3.57 6.67 3.06
N SER A 119 -4.17 6.66 1.88
CA SER A 119 -4.75 7.86 1.26
C SER A 119 -6.22 7.61 0.94
N VAL A 120 -7.10 8.42 1.51
CA VAL A 120 -8.55 8.34 1.30
C VAL A 120 -8.99 9.55 0.50
N TRP A 121 -9.58 9.29 -0.65
CA TRP A 121 -10.12 10.31 -1.55
C TRP A 121 -11.63 10.24 -1.57
N LEU A 122 -12.26 11.39 -1.41
CA LEU A 122 -13.71 11.55 -1.54
C LEU A 122 -13.98 12.22 -2.88
N VAL A 123 -14.75 11.53 -3.70
CA VAL A 123 -15.20 12.00 -5.02
C VAL A 123 -16.70 12.17 -4.96
N SER A 124 -17.19 13.31 -5.44
CA SER A 124 -18.63 13.53 -5.65
C SER A 124 -18.85 14.10 -7.02
N ALA A 125 -19.57 13.36 -7.87
CA ALA A 125 -19.95 13.72 -9.23
C ALA A 125 -21.49 13.70 -9.34
N PRO A 126 -22.18 14.72 -8.83
CA PRO A 126 -23.64 14.80 -8.93
C PRO A 126 -24.08 15.17 -10.35
N PRO A 127 -25.28 14.74 -10.80
CA PRO A 127 -25.75 15.06 -12.13
C PRO A 127 -25.89 16.58 -12.30
N ASN A 128 -25.41 17.11 -13.41
CA ASN A 128 -25.49 18.53 -13.78
C ASN A 128 -24.85 19.53 -12.80
N LYS A 129 -23.88 19.09 -12.01
CA LYS A 129 -23.11 19.94 -11.09
C LYS A 129 -21.62 19.68 -11.22
N GLU A 130 -20.81 20.57 -10.67
CA GLU A 130 -19.36 20.40 -10.66
C GLU A 130 -18.94 19.20 -9.80
N VAL A 131 -17.93 18.51 -10.27
CA VAL A 131 -17.25 17.46 -9.51
C VAL A 131 -16.50 18.08 -8.33
N SER A 132 -16.68 17.54 -7.15
CA SER A 132 -15.88 17.89 -5.97
C SER A 132 -14.94 16.75 -5.59
N LEU A 133 -13.75 17.12 -5.17
CA LEU A 133 -12.67 16.20 -4.84
C LEU A 133 -11.96 16.69 -3.57
N GLY A 134 -11.75 15.78 -2.64
CA GLY A 134 -10.93 16.03 -1.45
C GLY A 134 -10.22 14.76 -1.03
N PHE A 135 -9.06 14.88 -0.39
CA PHE A 135 -8.35 13.71 0.12
C PHE A 135 -7.63 13.99 1.43
N ARG A 136 -7.33 12.93 2.14
CA ARG A 136 -6.49 12.93 3.33
C ARG A 136 -5.55 11.73 3.29
N THR A 137 -4.28 11.99 3.60
CA THR A 137 -3.25 10.96 3.67
C THR A 137 -2.63 10.94 5.05
N PHE A 138 -2.38 9.74 5.57
CA PHE A 138 -1.71 9.51 6.85
C PHE A 138 -0.87 8.24 6.78
N ALA A 139 -0.06 7.99 7.79
CA ALA A 139 0.72 6.77 7.91
C ALA A 139 0.66 6.21 9.33
N GLU A 140 0.77 4.89 9.43
CA GLU A 140 0.94 4.15 10.66
C GLU A 140 2.26 3.41 10.64
N THR A 141 2.99 3.47 11.75
CA THR A 141 4.31 2.86 11.89
C THR A 141 4.31 1.83 13.00
N SER A 142 4.69 0.60 12.66
CA SER A 142 4.94 -0.47 13.62
C SER A 142 6.45 -0.74 13.73
N ARG A 143 6.94 -0.89 14.94
CA ARG A 143 8.31 -1.33 15.19
C ARG A 143 8.33 -2.84 15.36
N VAL A 144 9.14 -3.52 14.56
CA VAL A 144 9.30 -4.96 14.56
C VAL A 144 10.74 -5.30 14.88
N THR A 145 10.96 -6.32 15.70
CA THR A 145 12.31 -6.86 15.97
C THR A 145 12.29 -8.34 15.66
N PHE A 146 13.12 -8.76 14.71
CA PHE A 146 13.30 -10.17 14.42
C PHE A 146 14.18 -10.85 15.47
N LYS A 147 13.88 -12.11 15.76
CA LYS A 147 14.86 -13.02 16.34
C LYS A 147 16.02 -13.19 15.38
N GLU A 148 17.15 -13.68 15.85
CA GLU A 148 18.21 -14.11 14.96
C GLU A 148 17.71 -15.24 14.05
N LEU A 149 17.87 -15.04 12.74
CA LEU A 149 17.52 -16.00 11.71
C LEU A 149 18.79 -16.68 11.23
N THR A 150 18.78 -18.01 11.24
CA THR A 150 19.88 -18.77 10.63
C THR A 150 19.72 -18.81 9.10
N ASP A 151 20.81 -19.01 8.38
CA ASP A 151 20.76 -19.14 6.92
C ASP A 151 19.80 -20.26 6.47
N GLY A 152 19.73 -21.37 7.25
CA GLY A 152 18.81 -22.47 6.97
C GLY A 152 17.33 -22.06 7.09
N VAL A 153 16.98 -21.29 8.12
CA VAL A 153 15.60 -20.76 8.31
C VAL A 153 15.25 -19.78 7.19
N ILE A 154 16.16 -18.91 6.82
CA ILE A 154 15.96 -17.96 5.73
C ILE A 154 15.74 -18.71 4.41
N ALA A 155 16.60 -19.67 4.09
CA ALA A 155 16.52 -20.45 2.85
C ALA A 155 15.21 -21.24 2.75
N GLU A 156 14.78 -21.87 3.83
CA GLU A 156 13.52 -22.61 3.90
C GLU A 156 12.30 -21.68 3.66
N TYR A 157 12.30 -20.50 4.31
CA TYR A 157 11.23 -19.53 4.15
C TYR A 157 11.15 -18.97 2.73
N VAL A 158 12.30 -18.65 2.13
CA VAL A 158 12.39 -18.14 0.75
C VAL A 158 11.95 -19.21 -0.26
N ALA A 159 12.35 -20.47 -0.06
CA ALA A 159 11.93 -21.58 -0.92
C ALA A 159 10.42 -21.81 -0.94
N GLY A 160 9.70 -21.39 0.11
CA GLY A 160 8.24 -21.39 0.16
C GLY A 160 7.55 -20.38 -0.75
N GLY A 161 8.30 -19.43 -1.35
CA GLY A 161 7.79 -18.41 -2.27
C GLY A 161 7.04 -17.24 -1.62
N GLU A 162 6.74 -17.33 -0.34
CA GLU A 162 5.98 -16.32 0.41
C GLU A 162 6.62 -14.92 0.42
N PRO A 163 7.96 -14.77 0.52
CA PRO A 163 8.62 -13.48 0.56
C PRO A 163 8.48 -12.61 -0.68
N MET A 164 8.27 -13.22 -1.85
CA MET A 164 8.53 -12.59 -3.14
C MET A 164 7.59 -11.42 -3.48
N ASP A 165 6.40 -11.39 -2.91
CA ASP A 165 5.40 -10.33 -3.13
C ASP A 165 5.29 -9.31 -1.99
N LYS A 166 6.22 -9.36 -1.02
CA LYS A 166 6.16 -8.57 0.20
C LYS A 166 7.33 -7.62 0.36
N ALA A 167 7.05 -6.36 0.70
CA ALA A 167 8.08 -5.40 1.09
C ALA A 167 8.86 -5.93 2.31
N GLY A 168 10.20 -5.86 2.26
CA GLY A 168 11.04 -6.40 3.30
C GLY A 168 11.15 -7.93 3.29
N ALA A 169 10.64 -8.60 2.25
CA ALA A 169 10.71 -10.05 2.05
C ALA A 169 9.98 -10.89 3.14
N TYR A 170 8.92 -10.36 3.73
CA TYR A 170 8.15 -11.15 4.70
C TYR A 170 6.70 -10.70 4.90
#